data_192600bf3991be13cb8db284aa03ee69
#
_entry.id   192600bf3991be13cb8db284aa03ee69
#
_cell.length_a   1.000
_cell.length_b   1.000
_cell.length_c   1.000
_cell.angle_alpha   90.00
_cell.angle_beta   90.00
_cell.angle_gamma   90.00
#
_symmetry.space_group_name_H-M   'P 1'
#
loop_
_entity.id
_entity.type
_entity.pdbx_description
1 polymer ?
#
loop_
_entity_poly.entity_id
_entity_poly.type
_entity_poly.pdbx_seq_one_letter_code
_entity_poly.pdbx_strand_id
1 'polypeptide(L)'
;INQCVLANKNTVNIDKKGLLRTQRALGVFDIQTTGAFTDNFQRNGNCPLIVERKGFKVAILNYANIDKRPSVSLDYIVNQIDLGQIERDMKLARDQRCDYIVVYFDWGENYQDYPSYSQEQLAKYVFEQGANLIVGTFPNTIQKIDMIPYYYQTVPKNGMVAYSLGNLVTGYDDDRTKSGALLDIEIHKNNFTGEVKEGDFGFIPVWNYFDTINGKKRLRVIPVAAVEQGDDVGVAGLELGDDAVSDGLRCGQRQ
;
A
#
# COMPACT_ATOMS: atom_id res chain seq x y z
N ILE A 1 3.27 -9.16 -8.14
CA ILE A 1 3.44 -8.50 -6.82
C ILE A 1 4.82 -8.86 -6.31
N ASN A 2 5.65 -7.85 -6.00
CA ASN A 2 7.03 -8.07 -5.57
C ASN A 2 7.24 -7.73 -4.08
N GLN A 3 6.35 -6.90 -3.49
CA GLN A 3 6.41 -6.52 -2.09
C GLN A 3 5.03 -6.65 -1.45
N CYS A 4 5.01 -6.96 -0.14
CA CYS A 4 3.80 -7.01 0.67
C CYS A 4 4.03 -6.33 2.02
N VAL A 5 3.11 -5.46 2.41
CA VAL A 5 3.12 -4.79 3.71
C VAL A 5 2.27 -5.59 4.70
N LEU A 6 2.81 -5.86 5.88
CA LEU A 6 2.22 -6.79 6.85
C LEU A 6 1.72 -6.12 8.14
N ALA A 7 2.06 -4.85 8.42
CA ALA A 7 1.50 -4.16 9.57
C ALA A 7 0.05 -3.80 9.27
N ASN A 8 -0.87 -4.47 9.96
CA ASN A 8 -2.30 -4.20 9.95
C ASN A 8 -2.92 -4.69 11.27
N LYS A 9 -4.13 -4.24 11.57
CA LYS A 9 -4.84 -4.60 12.81
C LYS A 9 -5.00 -6.12 13.04
N ASN A 10 -5.07 -6.90 11.96
CA ASN A 10 -5.24 -8.36 12.06
C ASN A 10 -3.93 -9.10 12.31
N THR A 11 -2.79 -8.50 12.04
CA THR A 11 -1.48 -9.14 12.24
C THR A 11 -1.27 -9.54 13.69
N VAL A 12 -1.82 -8.79 14.66
CA VAL A 12 -1.73 -9.11 16.09
C VAL A 12 -2.67 -10.22 16.54
N ASN A 13 -3.51 -10.76 15.66
CA ASN A 13 -4.40 -11.87 15.94
C ASN A 13 -3.75 -13.25 15.67
N ILE A 14 -2.52 -13.28 15.16
CA ILE A 14 -1.75 -14.49 14.90
C ILE A 14 -0.57 -14.57 15.87
N ASP A 15 -0.05 -15.79 16.09
CA ASP A 15 1.19 -15.98 16.82
C ASP A 15 2.42 -15.78 15.91
N LYS A 16 3.61 -15.81 16.49
CA LYS A 16 4.88 -15.71 15.75
C LYS A 16 5.02 -16.81 14.68
N LYS A 17 4.49 -18.02 14.94
CA LYS A 17 4.51 -19.11 13.96
C LYS A 17 3.63 -18.80 12.76
N GLY A 18 2.48 -18.17 13.00
CA GLY A 18 1.59 -17.67 11.93
C GLY A 18 2.27 -16.60 11.07
N LEU A 19 2.94 -15.63 11.68
CA LEU A 19 3.71 -14.62 10.96
C LEU A 19 4.83 -15.27 10.11
N LEU A 20 5.63 -16.15 10.72
CA LEU A 20 6.69 -16.88 10.02
C LEU A 20 6.17 -17.68 8.83
N ARG A 21 5.00 -18.36 9.00
CA ARG A 21 4.37 -19.11 7.91
C ARG A 21 3.96 -18.19 6.76
N THR A 22 3.38 -17.02 7.06
CA THR A 22 2.99 -16.03 6.06
C THR A 22 4.22 -15.52 5.30
N GLN A 23 5.27 -15.10 6.02
CA GLN A 23 6.50 -14.61 5.40
C GLN A 23 7.17 -15.67 4.52
N ARG A 24 7.21 -16.93 4.98
CA ARG A 24 7.77 -18.05 4.18
C ARG A 24 6.94 -18.32 2.92
N ALA A 25 5.62 -18.31 3.02
CA ALA A 25 4.73 -18.51 1.88
C ALA A 25 4.93 -17.42 0.81
N LEU A 26 5.05 -16.16 1.24
CA LEU A 26 5.36 -15.05 0.33
C LEU A 26 6.78 -15.16 -0.26
N GLY A 27 7.75 -15.56 0.55
CA GLY A 27 9.14 -15.74 0.12
C GLY A 27 9.34 -16.84 -0.93
N VAL A 28 8.45 -17.85 -1.00
CA VAL A 28 8.47 -18.85 -2.09
C VAL A 28 8.24 -18.21 -3.46
N PHE A 29 7.55 -17.07 -3.50
CA PHE A 29 7.26 -16.31 -4.72
C PHE A 29 8.14 -15.04 -4.84
N ASP A 30 9.26 -14.98 -4.11
CA ASP A 30 10.17 -13.82 -4.07
C ASP A 30 9.48 -12.50 -3.65
N ILE A 31 8.38 -12.59 -2.90
CA ILE A 31 7.67 -11.43 -2.37
C ILE A 31 8.33 -11.00 -1.06
N GLN A 32 8.95 -9.83 -1.07
CA GLN A 32 9.57 -9.23 0.10
C GLN A 32 8.50 -8.63 1.03
N THR A 33 8.77 -8.62 2.35
CA THR A 33 7.80 -8.15 3.34
C THR A 33 8.39 -7.12 4.28
N THR A 34 7.55 -6.17 4.73
CA THR A 34 7.87 -5.20 5.78
C THR A 34 6.66 -4.94 6.68
N GLY A 35 6.87 -4.23 7.79
CA GLY A 35 5.82 -3.82 8.72
C GLY A 35 5.60 -4.76 9.89
N ALA A 36 5.85 -6.08 9.74
CA ALA A 36 5.84 -7.05 10.83
C ALA A 36 7.08 -7.95 10.76
N PHE A 37 7.70 -8.23 11.88
CA PHE A 37 9.01 -8.85 12.00
C PHE A 37 9.06 -9.85 13.15
N THR A 38 9.81 -10.91 13.00
CA THR A 38 9.97 -11.95 14.03
C THR A 38 10.79 -11.48 15.23
N ASP A 39 11.67 -10.49 15.02
CA ASP A 39 12.57 -9.94 16.02
C ASP A 39 13.20 -8.61 15.53
N ASN A 40 13.99 -7.99 16.39
CA ASN A 40 14.69 -6.75 16.06
C ASN A 40 15.74 -6.91 14.95
N PHE A 41 16.36 -8.07 14.82
CA PHE A 41 17.33 -8.30 13.75
C PHE A 41 16.66 -8.24 12.38
N GLN A 42 15.54 -8.95 12.24
CA GLN A 42 14.75 -8.90 11.00
C GLN A 42 14.22 -7.49 10.74
N ARG A 43 13.74 -6.79 11.78
CA ARG A 43 13.28 -5.40 11.64
C ARG A 43 14.37 -4.48 11.12
N ASN A 44 15.54 -4.53 11.73
CA ASN A 44 16.67 -3.67 11.34
C ASN A 44 17.15 -3.92 9.91
N GLY A 45 16.96 -5.13 9.38
CA GLY A 45 17.30 -5.48 8.01
C GLY A 45 16.21 -5.14 6.96
N ASN A 46 14.94 -4.96 7.41
CA ASN A 46 13.80 -4.81 6.49
C ASN A 46 12.88 -3.62 6.83
N CYS A 47 13.33 -2.68 7.63
CA CYS A 47 12.62 -1.44 7.91
C CYS A 47 13.60 -0.25 7.97
N PRO A 48 13.59 0.62 6.95
CA PRO A 48 12.77 0.57 5.74
C PRO A 48 13.10 -0.62 4.82
N LEU A 49 12.12 -1.18 4.14
CA LEU A 49 12.36 -2.12 3.06
C LEU A 49 12.85 -1.34 1.84
N ILE A 50 14.06 -1.65 1.38
CA ILE A 50 14.68 -0.98 0.24
C ILE A 50 14.52 -1.83 -1.00
N VAL A 51 13.98 -1.23 -2.05
CA VAL A 51 13.82 -1.86 -3.36
C VAL A 51 14.63 -1.08 -4.39
N GLU A 52 15.53 -1.75 -5.08
CA GLU A 52 16.31 -1.15 -6.17
C GLU A 52 15.86 -1.74 -7.50
N ARG A 53 15.37 -0.89 -8.40
CA ARG A 53 14.94 -1.31 -9.74
C ARG A 53 15.13 -0.19 -10.76
N LYS A 54 15.67 -0.53 -11.92
CA LYS A 54 15.88 0.43 -13.04
C LYS A 54 16.61 1.72 -12.63
N GLY A 55 17.56 1.63 -11.70
CA GLY A 55 18.30 2.80 -11.22
C GLY A 55 17.58 3.66 -10.17
N PHE A 56 16.38 3.27 -9.74
CA PHE A 56 15.68 3.85 -8.61
C PHE A 56 15.94 3.06 -7.34
N LYS A 57 16.05 3.79 -6.23
CA LYS A 57 16.10 3.24 -4.89
C LYS A 57 14.88 3.73 -4.10
N VAL A 58 13.93 2.83 -3.88
CA VAL A 58 12.65 3.14 -3.22
C VAL A 58 12.65 2.55 -1.82
N ALA A 59 12.32 3.38 -0.82
CA ALA A 59 12.05 2.91 0.54
C ALA A 59 10.56 2.67 0.73
N ILE A 60 10.20 1.54 1.32
CA ILE A 60 8.84 1.19 1.70
C ILE A 60 8.77 1.06 3.21
N LEU A 61 7.89 1.83 3.82
CA LEU A 61 7.58 1.83 5.24
C LEU A 61 6.12 1.45 5.45
N ASN A 62 5.81 0.74 6.54
CA ASN A 62 4.44 0.36 6.84
C ASN A 62 4.19 0.36 8.34
N TYR A 63 3.07 0.98 8.74
CA TYR A 63 2.64 1.12 10.13
C TYR A 63 1.14 0.87 10.26
N ALA A 64 0.71 0.42 11.44
CA ALA A 64 -0.69 0.18 11.74
C ALA A 64 -1.12 0.86 13.04
N ASN A 65 -2.38 1.31 13.08
CA ASN A 65 -3.02 1.70 14.32
C ASN A 65 -3.50 0.44 15.05
N ILE A 66 -2.72 -0.03 16.00
CA ILE A 66 -3.01 -1.24 16.78
C ILE A 66 -3.51 -0.83 18.14
N ASP A 67 -4.78 -1.13 18.42
CA ASP A 67 -5.32 -0.95 19.76
C ASP A 67 -4.51 -1.79 20.74
N LYS A 68 -4.00 -1.16 21.80
CA LYS A 68 -3.30 -1.86 22.89
C LYS A 68 -4.27 -2.81 23.57
N ARG A 69 -4.29 -4.06 23.14
CA ARG A 69 -4.98 -5.12 23.89
C ARG A 69 -4.14 -5.47 25.08
N PRO A 70 -4.67 -5.35 26.34
CA PRO A 70 -3.88 -5.46 27.56
C PRO A 70 -3.29 -6.83 27.84
N SER A 71 -3.51 -7.85 27.03
CA SER A 71 -3.27 -9.24 27.42
C SER A 71 -2.38 -10.08 26.54
N VAL A 72 -1.86 -9.56 25.44
CA VAL A 72 -0.98 -10.36 24.56
C VAL A 72 0.38 -9.71 24.48
N SER A 73 1.34 -10.27 25.21
CA SER A 73 2.76 -10.02 24.96
C SER A 73 3.06 -10.63 23.59
N LEU A 74 3.19 -9.81 22.56
CA LEU A 74 3.62 -10.27 21.25
C LEU A 74 5.09 -10.67 21.35
N ASP A 75 5.42 -11.89 20.99
CA ASP A 75 6.79 -12.40 20.86
C ASP A 75 7.41 -12.07 19.48
N TYR A 76 6.81 -11.12 18.78
CA TYR A 76 7.21 -10.57 17.48
C TYR A 76 6.87 -9.07 17.42
N ILE A 77 7.31 -8.38 16.37
CA ILE A 77 7.21 -6.93 16.24
C ILE A 77 6.26 -6.58 15.11
N VAL A 78 5.30 -5.69 15.37
CA VAL A 78 4.48 -5.03 14.36
C VAL A 78 4.71 -3.53 14.51
N ASN A 79 5.06 -2.84 13.41
CA ASN A 79 5.22 -1.40 13.43
C ASN A 79 3.88 -0.73 13.73
N GLN A 80 3.85 0.02 14.82
CA GLN A 80 2.69 0.84 15.20
C GLN A 80 2.86 2.26 14.69
N ILE A 81 1.76 2.99 14.56
CA ILE A 81 1.78 4.43 14.32
C ILE A 81 2.29 5.12 15.58
N ASP A 82 3.59 5.37 15.60
CA ASP A 82 4.32 6.11 16.63
C ASP A 82 5.22 7.13 15.94
N LEU A 83 5.01 8.42 16.23
CA LEU A 83 5.69 9.51 15.53
C LEU A 83 7.21 9.42 15.66
N GLY A 84 7.72 9.08 16.85
CA GLY A 84 9.16 8.95 17.07
C GLY A 84 9.75 7.76 16.30
N GLN A 85 9.00 6.67 16.16
CA GLN A 85 9.43 5.53 15.33
C GLN A 85 9.42 5.87 13.84
N ILE A 86 8.37 6.52 13.38
CA ILE A 86 8.25 7.00 11.99
C ILE A 86 9.42 7.93 11.65
N GLU A 87 9.72 8.89 12.51
CA GLU A 87 10.84 9.83 12.31
C GLU A 87 12.20 9.11 12.18
N ARG A 88 12.48 8.14 13.06
CA ARG A 88 13.71 7.33 12.99
C ARG A 88 13.79 6.53 11.69
N ASP A 89 12.73 5.86 11.29
CA ASP A 89 12.69 5.03 10.10
C ASP A 89 12.78 5.89 8.82
N MET A 90 12.11 7.04 8.80
CA MET A 90 12.23 8.03 7.72
C MET A 90 13.65 8.57 7.60
N LYS A 91 14.30 8.83 8.75
CA LYS A 91 15.71 9.23 8.76
C LYS A 91 16.59 8.14 8.15
N LEU A 92 16.38 6.87 8.50
CA LEU A 92 17.14 5.75 7.94
C LEU A 92 16.96 5.66 6.40
N ALA A 93 15.74 5.88 5.88
CA ALA A 93 15.50 5.91 4.44
C ALA A 93 16.29 7.03 3.75
N ARG A 94 16.32 8.23 4.34
CA ARG A 94 17.10 9.36 3.83
C ARG A 94 18.61 9.10 3.91
N ASP A 95 19.10 8.56 5.01
CA ASP A 95 20.52 8.24 5.22
C ASP A 95 21.01 7.20 4.19
N GLN A 96 20.12 6.29 3.76
CA GLN A 96 20.37 5.34 2.68
C GLN A 96 20.24 5.94 1.27
N ARG A 97 19.96 7.25 1.17
CA ARG A 97 19.82 7.99 -0.11
C ARG A 97 18.76 7.37 -1.02
N CYS A 98 17.61 7.02 -0.45
CA CYS A 98 16.49 6.58 -1.26
C CYS A 98 15.95 7.72 -2.14
N ASP A 99 15.66 7.41 -3.39
CA ASP A 99 15.13 8.35 -4.37
C ASP A 99 13.65 8.67 -4.12
N TYR A 100 12.91 7.71 -3.57
CA TYR A 100 11.48 7.81 -3.33
C TYR A 100 11.09 7.05 -2.05
N ILE A 101 10.26 7.65 -1.21
CA ILE A 101 9.82 7.07 0.06
C ILE A 101 8.30 6.92 0.04
N VAL A 102 7.85 5.67 0.12
CA VAL A 102 6.43 5.30 0.19
C VAL A 102 6.10 4.86 1.62
N VAL A 103 5.05 5.43 2.19
CA VAL A 103 4.60 5.05 3.54
C VAL A 103 3.19 4.49 3.46
N TYR A 104 3.02 3.25 3.91
CA TYR A 104 1.73 2.59 4.03
C TYR A 104 1.19 2.69 5.45
N PHE A 105 -0.09 3.04 5.59
CA PHE A 105 -0.78 3.08 6.87
C PHE A 105 -2.03 2.19 6.87
N ASP A 106 -2.13 1.31 7.86
CA ASP A 106 -3.39 0.70 8.27
C ASP A 106 -3.98 1.59 9.37
N TRP A 107 -4.94 2.46 8.98
CA TRP A 107 -5.43 3.57 9.81
C TRP A 107 -6.91 3.88 9.62
N GLY A 108 -7.44 4.81 10.41
CA GLY A 108 -8.83 5.25 10.33
C GLY A 108 -9.81 4.27 10.95
N GLU A 109 -11.08 4.42 10.60
CA GLU A 109 -12.19 3.62 11.10
C GLU A 109 -12.88 2.87 9.95
N ASN A 110 -13.48 1.70 10.27
CA ASN A 110 -14.22 0.91 9.29
C ASN A 110 -15.39 1.69 8.69
N TYR A 111 -15.57 1.53 7.39
CA TYR A 111 -16.73 2.01 6.63
C TYR A 111 -16.89 3.53 6.62
N GLN A 112 -15.80 4.26 6.86
CA GLN A 112 -15.77 5.72 6.70
C GLN A 112 -15.39 6.08 5.28
N ASP A 113 -16.21 6.89 4.61
CA ASP A 113 -15.97 7.32 3.23
C ASP A 113 -15.02 8.53 3.13
N TYR A 114 -14.73 9.16 4.27
CA TYR A 114 -13.86 10.33 4.38
C TYR A 114 -12.75 10.10 5.41
N PRO A 115 -11.54 10.62 5.16
CA PRO A 115 -10.48 10.56 6.15
C PRO A 115 -10.83 11.38 7.39
N SER A 116 -10.42 10.90 8.55
CA SER A 116 -10.53 11.65 9.80
C SER A 116 -9.49 12.76 9.87
N TYR A 117 -9.71 13.75 10.72
CA TYR A 117 -8.74 14.80 10.99
C TYR A 117 -7.37 14.25 11.41
N SER A 118 -7.34 13.19 12.21
CA SER A 118 -6.09 12.54 12.64
C SER A 118 -5.31 11.92 11.48
N GLN A 119 -5.99 11.34 10.49
CA GLN A 119 -5.35 10.84 9.28
C GLN A 119 -4.74 12.00 8.46
N GLU A 120 -5.45 13.11 8.31
CA GLU A 120 -4.96 14.28 7.58
C GLU A 120 -3.74 14.91 8.27
N GLN A 121 -3.76 15.05 9.61
CA GLN A 121 -2.61 15.56 10.36
C GLN A 121 -1.40 14.63 10.29
N LEU A 122 -1.61 13.32 10.40
CA LEU A 122 -0.54 12.34 10.27
C LEU A 122 0.07 12.35 8.86
N ALA A 123 -0.74 12.42 7.81
CA ALA A 123 -0.27 12.50 6.44
C ALA A 123 0.62 13.74 6.24
N LYS A 124 0.16 14.91 6.68
CA LYS A 124 0.94 16.15 6.62
C LYS A 124 2.29 16.00 7.35
N TYR A 125 2.26 15.52 8.59
CA TYR A 125 3.48 15.30 9.38
C TYR A 125 4.48 14.40 8.65
N VAL A 126 4.01 13.29 8.07
CA VAL A 126 4.88 12.32 7.39
C VAL A 126 5.47 12.88 6.09
N PHE A 127 4.72 13.71 5.37
CA PHE A 127 5.28 14.48 4.24
C PHE A 127 6.36 15.46 4.70
N GLU A 128 6.17 16.16 5.81
CA GLU A 128 7.18 17.05 6.40
C GLU A 128 8.44 16.28 6.84
N GLN A 129 8.34 14.96 7.10
CA GLN A 129 9.49 14.08 7.31
C GLN A 129 10.14 13.59 6.00
N GLY A 130 9.60 13.93 4.83
CA GLY A 130 10.18 13.64 3.52
C GLY A 130 9.62 12.42 2.82
N ALA A 131 8.41 11.94 3.16
CA ALA A 131 7.69 11.00 2.33
C ALA A 131 7.33 11.63 0.98
N ASN A 132 7.23 10.80 -0.06
CA ASN A 132 6.77 11.21 -1.37
C ASN A 132 5.33 10.76 -1.60
N LEU A 133 4.98 9.55 -1.16
CA LEU A 133 3.67 8.96 -1.33
C LEU A 133 3.19 8.35 -0.02
N ILE A 134 1.91 8.56 0.29
CA ILE A 134 1.24 7.87 1.40
C ILE A 134 0.07 7.05 0.83
N VAL A 135 0.00 5.77 1.23
CA VAL A 135 -1.10 4.87 0.87
C VAL A 135 -1.74 4.33 2.14
N GLY A 136 -3.01 4.64 2.32
CA GLY A 136 -3.82 4.15 3.44
C GLY A 136 -4.61 2.89 3.11
N THR A 137 -4.86 2.11 4.15
CA THR A 137 -5.72 0.92 4.14
C THR A 137 -6.56 0.87 5.43
N PHE A 138 -7.40 -0.13 5.59
CA PHE A 138 -8.24 -0.45 6.74
C PHE A 138 -9.68 0.05 6.67
N PRO A 139 -10.05 1.26 6.22
CA PRO A 139 -11.48 1.64 6.18
C PRO A 139 -12.38 0.67 5.42
N ASN A 140 -11.82 -0.23 4.60
CA ASN A 140 -12.52 -1.17 3.74
C ASN A 140 -13.45 -0.51 2.70
N THR A 141 -13.41 0.81 2.60
CA THR A 141 -14.09 1.65 1.59
C THR A 141 -13.05 2.53 0.92
N ILE A 142 -13.30 2.94 -0.32
CA ILE A 142 -12.45 3.91 -1.00
C ILE A 142 -12.63 5.27 -0.34
N GLN A 143 -11.51 5.93 -0.05
CA GLN A 143 -11.47 7.33 0.37
C GLN A 143 -10.76 8.17 -0.68
N LYS A 144 -10.82 9.50 -0.54
CA LYS A 144 -10.20 10.44 -1.50
C LYS A 144 -8.70 10.17 -1.71
N ILE A 145 -8.25 10.45 -2.91
CA ILE A 145 -6.84 10.69 -3.23
C ILE A 145 -6.67 12.20 -3.27
N ASP A 146 -5.66 12.72 -2.59
CA ASP A 146 -5.47 14.15 -2.40
C ASP A 146 -4.00 14.54 -2.59
N MET A 147 -3.77 15.80 -2.99
CA MET A 147 -2.43 16.41 -3.07
C MET A 147 -2.30 17.42 -1.94
N ILE A 148 -1.48 17.11 -0.94
CA ILE A 148 -1.31 17.93 0.26
C ILE A 148 -0.12 18.86 0.08
N PRO A 149 -0.30 20.19 0.15
CA PRO A 149 0.82 21.13 0.20
C PRO A 149 1.52 21.04 1.56
N TYR A 150 2.85 20.95 1.53
CA TYR A 150 3.69 20.92 2.72
C TYR A 150 5.03 21.59 2.48
N TYR A 151 5.80 21.80 3.56
CA TYR A 151 7.16 22.29 3.46
C TYR A 151 8.14 21.20 3.92
N TYR A 152 9.08 20.88 3.06
CA TYR A 152 10.20 20.02 3.41
C TYR A 152 11.49 20.83 3.40
N GLN A 153 12.14 20.98 4.57
CA GLN A 153 13.34 21.83 4.71
C GLN A 153 13.17 23.22 4.07
N THR A 154 12.04 23.90 4.35
CA THR A 154 11.65 25.21 3.81
C THR A 154 11.27 25.24 2.32
N VAL A 155 11.39 24.16 1.59
CA VAL A 155 10.99 24.07 0.18
C VAL A 155 9.51 23.65 0.09
N PRO A 156 8.66 24.44 -0.60
CA PRO A 156 7.27 24.04 -0.81
C PRO A 156 7.20 22.83 -1.75
N LYS A 157 6.39 21.86 -1.36
CA LYS A 157 6.13 20.61 -2.09
C LYS A 157 4.66 20.24 -2.01
N ASN A 158 4.24 19.33 -2.88
CA ASN A 158 2.97 18.64 -2.78
C ASN A 158 3.23 17.13 -2.60
N GLY A 159 2.52 16.50 -1.70
CA GLY A 159 2.59 15.06 -1.46
C GLY A 159 1.28 14.38 -1.82
N MET A 160 1.35 13.26 -2.52
CA MET A 160 0.17 12.49 -2.86
C MET A 160 -0.18 11.54 -1.72
N VAL A 161 -1.44 11.57 -1.29
CA VAL A 161 -2.01 10.63 -0.33
C VAL A 161 -3.26 9.97 -0.89
N ALA A 162 -3.26 8.65 -0.97
CA ALA A 162 -4.47 7.85 -1.12
C ALA A 162 -4.91 7.40 0.28
N TYR A 163 -5.93 8.02 0.85
CA TYR A 163 -6.34 7.74 2.24
C TYR A 163 -6.86 6.33 2.44
N SER A 164 -7.55 5.77 1.44
CA SER A 164 -7.86 4.34 1.35
C SER A 164 -8.14 3.96 -0.10
N LEU A 165 -7.53 2.87 -0.54
CA LEU A 165 -7.79 2.27 -1.86
C LEU A 165 -8.92 1.21 -1.80
N GLY A 166 -9.63 1.08 -0.68
CA GLY A 166 -10.64 0.04 -0.50
C GLY A 166 -10.04 -1.37 -0.50
N ASN A 167 -10.76 -2.33 -1.04
CA ASN A 167 -10.37 -3.73 -1.03
C ASN A 167 -10.06 -4.24 -2.45
N LEU A 168 -8.81 -4.63 -2.70
CA LEU A 168 -8.46 -5.33 -3.94
C LEU A 168 -9.16 -6.70 -3.98
N VAL A 169 -9.12 -7.44 -2.87
CA VAL A 169 -9.77 -8.74 -2.71
C VAL A 169 -10.46 -8.78 -1.35
N THR A 170 -11.75 -9.10 -1.32
CA THR A 170 -12.50 -9.16 -0.06
C THR A 170 -13.53 -10.28 -0.06
N GLY A 171 -13.82 -10.82 1.12
CA GLY A 171 -14.94 -11.73 1.37
C GLY A 171 -16.22 -11.02 1.82
N TYR A 172 -16.19 -9.70 2.01
CA TYR A 172 -17.37 -8.92 2.38
C TYR A 172 -18.34 -8.79 1.22
N ASP A 173 -19.64 -8.70 1.52
CA ASP A 173 -20.73 -8.66 0.52
C ASP A 173 -21.53 -7.35 0.54
N ASP A 174 -21.02 -6.33 1.19
CA ASP A 174 -21.53 -4.95 1.15
C ASP A 174 -20.92 -4.21 -0.05
N ASP A 175 -21.74 -3.49 -0.81
CA ASP A 175 -21.30 -2.86 -2.07
C ASP A 175 -20.16 -1.86 -1.88
N ARG A 176 -20.11 -1.13 -0.77
CA ARG A 176 -19.01 -0.20 -0.48
C ARG A 176 -17.69 -0.93 -0.25
N THR A 177 -17.75 -2.12 0.36
CA THR A 177 -16.56 -2.94 0.66
C THR A 177 -16.11 -3.81 -0.51
N LYS A 178 -16.99 -4.04 -1.52
CA LYS A 178 -16.62 -4.73 -2.77
C LYS A 178 -15.77 -3.85 -3.68
N SER A 179 -15.78 -2.54 -3.45
CA SER A 179 -15.03 -1.57 -4.27
C SER A 179 -13.58 -1.49 -3.82
N GLY A 180 -12.68 -1.41 -4.77
CA GLY A 180 -11.28 -1.13 -4.55
C GLY A 180 -10.67 -0.37 -5.72
N ALA A 181 -9.42 0.03 -5.58
CA ALA A 181 -8.66 0.68 -6.63
C ALA A 181 -7.21 0.20 -6.65
N LEU A 182 -6.64 0.12 -7.84
CA LEU A 182 -5.19 0.02 -8.05
C LEU A 182 -4.69 1.43 -8.36
N LEU A 183 -3.70 1.89 -7.63
CA LEU A 183 -3.04 3.17 -7.87
C LEU A 183 -1.82 2.94 -8.77
N ASP A 184 -1.74 3.67 -9.87
CA ASP A 184 -0.61 3.68 -10.80
C ASP A 184 0.08 5.05 -10.73
N ILE A 185 1.40 5.07 -10.56
CA ILE A 185 2.17 6.30 -10.43
C ILE A 185 3.44 6.17 -11.26
N GLU A 186 3.64 7.12 -12.14
CA GLU A 186 4.87 7.25 -12.91
C GLU A 186 5.90 8.09 -12.14
N ILE A 187 7.15 7.61 -12.08
CA ILE A 187 8.24 8.30 -11.40
C ILE A 187 9.40 8.46 -12.39
N HIS A 188 9.90 9.68 -12.54
CA HIS A 188 11.03 10.01 -13.40
C HIS A 188 12.24 10.43 -12.58
N LYS A 189 13.41 9.93 -12.95
CA LYS A 189 14.69 10.35 -12.36
C LYS A 189 15.59 10.94 -13.44
N ASN A 190 16.05 12.15 -13.20
CA ASN A 190 17.08 12.75 -14.05
C ASN A 190 18.43 12.10 -13.71
N ASN A 191 19.01 11.37 -14.65
CA ASN A 191 20.27 10.64 -14.44
C ASN A 191 21.50 11.55 -14.24
N PHE A 192 21.40 12.83 -14.61
CA PHE A 192 22.50 13.79 -14.45
C PHE A 192 22.44 14.53 -13.11
N THR A 193 21.24 14.95 -12.70
CA THR A 193 21.05 15.72 -11.46
C THR A 193 20.65 14.85 -10.27
N GLY A 194 20.16 13.62 -10.51
CA GLY A 194 19.56 12.76 -9.49
C GLY A 194 18.18 13.22 -9.04
N GLU A 195 17.64 14.31 -9.62
CA GLU A 195 16.31 14.81 -9.25
C GLU A 195 15.23 13.81 -9.64
N VAL A 196 14.31 13.55 -8.70
CA VAL A 196 13.15 12.67 -8.90
C VAL A 196 11.88 13.52 -8.94
N LYS A 197 11.05 13.27 -9.94
CA LYS A 197 9.74 13.91 -10.13
C LYS A 197 8.68 12.84 -10.36
N GLU A 198 7.50 13.09 -9.83
CA GLU A 198 6.31 12.35 -10.19
C GLU A 198 5.84 12.79 -11.58
N GLY A 199 5.51 11.82 -12.42
CA GLY A 199 4.86 12.02 -13.71
C GLY A 199 3.35 11.90 -13.59
N ASP A 200 2.74 11.23 -14.57
CA ASP A 200 1.31 10.98 -14.55
C ASP A 200 0.95 9.97 -13.46
N PHE A 201 -0.23 10.11 -12.91
CA PHE A 201 -0.82 9.12 -12.02
C PHE A 201 -2.24 8.78 -12.48
N GLY A 202 -2.64 7.57 -12.17
CA GLY A 202 -3.98 7.05 -12.48
C GLY A 202 -4.44 6.06 -11.43
N PHE A 203 -5.69 5.67 -11.53
CA PHE A 203 -6.21 4.57 -10.73
C PHE A 203 -7.14 3.72 -11.59
N ILE A 204 -7.14 2.42 -11.31
CA ILE A 204 -8.02 1.45 -11.96
C ILE A 204 -9.01 0.99 -10.89
N PRO A 205 -10.29 1.42 -10.95
CA PRO A 205 -11.32 0.92 -10.06
C PRO A 205 -11.53 -0.57 -10.29
N VAL A 206 -11.70 -1.31 -9.20
CA VAL A 206 -11.98 -2.75 -9.24
C VAL A 206 -13.22 -3.08 -8.43
N TRP A 207 -13.91 -4.14 -8.84
CA TRP A 207 -15.10 -4.65 -8.18
C TRP A 207 -14.93 -6.12 -7.81
N ASN A 208 -15.21 -6.46 -6.58
CA ASN A 208 -15.21 -7.83 -6.08
C ASN A 208 -16.57 -8.48 -6.37
N TYR A 209 -16.64 -9.28 -7.43
CA TYR A 209 -17.84 -9.96 -7.88
C TYR A 209 -17.90 -11.39 -7.37
N PHE A 210 -19.05 -11.76 -6.81
CA PHE A 210 -19.32 -13.12 -6.35
C PHE A 210 -20.27 -13.82 -7.29
N ASP A 211 -19.89 -15.01 -7.76
CA ASP A 211 -20.76 -15.93 -8.46
C ASP A 211 -20.77 -17.31 -7.80
N THR A 212 -21.68 -18.16 -8.26
CA THR A 212 -21.75 -19.55 -7.78
C THR A 212 -21.72 -20.48 -8.98
N ILE A 213 -20.68 -21.30 -9.10
CA ILE A 213 -20.54 -22.32 -10.13
C ILE A 213 -20.48 -23.70 -9.47
N ASN A 214 -21.34 -24.60 -9.92
CA ASN A 214 -21.45 -25.96 -9.38
C ASN A 214 -21.60 -25.97 -7.83
N GLY A 215 -22.39 -25.05 -7.27
CA GLY A 215 -22.62 -24.93 -5.83
C GLY A 215 -21.46 -24.36 -5.02
N LYS A 216 -20.35 -23.94 -5.66
CA LYS A 216 -19.20 -23.31 -5.00
C LYS A 216 -19.19 -21.82 -5.28
N LYS A 217 -19.18 -21.01 -4.21
CA LYS A 217 -19.01 -19.54 -4.31
C LYS A 217 -17.61 -19.24 -4.82
N ARG A 218 -17.52 -18.38 -5.83
CA ARG A 218 -16.26 -17.88 -6.39
C ARG A 218 -16.21 -16.37 -6.27
N LEU A 219 -15.03 -15.85 -6.08
CA LEU A 219 -14.72 -14.41 -6.09
C LEU A 219 -13.92 -14.10 -7.35
N ARG A 220 -14.29 -13.00 -8.01
CA ARG A 220 -13.52 -12.42 -9.11
C ARG A 220 -13.30 -10.94 -8.84
N VAL A 221 -12.11 -10.46 -9.14
CA VAL A 221 -11.80 -9.03 -9.15
C VAL A 221 -11.94 -8.54 -10.58
N ILE A 222 -12.86 -7.62 -10.80
CA ILE A 222 -13.20 -7.12 -12.14
C ILE A 222 -12.80 -5.64 -12.22
N PRO A 223 -11.94 -5.24 -13.19
CA PRO A 223 -11.72 -3.83 -13.48
C PRO A 223 -13.02 -3.18 -14.00
N VAL A 224 -13.45 -2.08 -13.42
CA VAL A 224 -14.74 -1.43 -13.77
C VAL A 224 -14.77 -0.96 -15.21
N ALA A 225 -13.65 -0.48 -15.74
CA ALA A 225 -13.54 -0.05 -17.14
C ALA A 225 -13.85 -1.17 -18.16
N ALA A 226 -13.63 -2.45 -17.81
CA ALA A 226 -13.96 -3.59 -18.67
C ALA A 226 -15.48 -3.81 -18.79
N VAL A 227 -16.24 -3.42 -17.77
CA VAL A 227 -17.71 -3.53 -17.76
C VAL A 227 -18.35 -2.43 -18.61
N GLU A 228 -17.80 -1.21 -18.56
CA GLU A 228 -18.33 -0.06 -19.33
C GLU A 228 -18.16 -0.23 -20.85
N GLN A 229 -17.15 -0.98 -21.29
CA GLN A 229 -16.91 -1.21 -22.72
C GLN A 229 -17.81 -2.30 -23.32
N GLY A 230 -18.70 -2.90 -22.52
CA GLY A 230 -19.61 -3.96 -22.98
C GLY A 230 -18.89 -5.24 -23.38
N ASP A 231 -17.64 -5.36 -23.01
CA ASP A 231 -16.92 -6.61 -23.15
C ASP A 231 -17.67 -7.65 -22.34
N ASP A 232 -18.09 -8.72 -23.00
CA ASP A 232 -18.60 -9.89 -22.32
C ASP A 232 -17.50 -10.33 -21.36
N VAL A 233 -17.67 -10.00 -20.07
CA VAL A 233 -16.70 -10.35 -19.03
C VAL A 233 -16.78 -11.86 -18.80
N GLY A 234 -16.81 -12.58 -19.90
CA GLY A 234 -16.69 -14.00 -20.01
C GLY A 234 -15.32 -14.39 -19.50
N VAL A 235 -15.29 -14.64 -18.17
CA VAL A 235 -14.36 -15.60 -17.57
C VAL A 235 -12.88 -15.46 -17.97
N ALA A 236 -12.37 -14.25 -18.16
CA ALA A 236 -10.95 -14.03 -17.96
C ALA A 236 -10.76 -13.95 -16.44
N GLY A 237 -10.62 -15.10 -15.80
CA GLY A 237 -9.96 -15.11 -14.49
C GLY A 237 -8.69 -14.30 -14.67
N LEU A 238 -8.46 -13.31 -13.82
CA LEU A 238 -7.14 -12.74 -13.66
C LEU A 238 -6.24 -13.89 -13.15
N GLU A 239 -5.81 -14.75 -14.08
CA GLU A 239 -4.53 -15.39 -13.93
C GLU A 239 -3.56 -14.22 -14.02
N LEU A 240 -3.03 -13.81 -12.89
CA LEU A 240 -1.91 -12.90 -12.81
C LEU A 240 -0.71 -13.63 -13.43
N GLY A 241 -0.70 -13.72 -14.76
CA GLY A 241 0.46 -14.14 -15.52
C GLY A 241 1.56 -13.11 -15.31
N ASP A 242 2.78 -13.59 -15.15
CA ASP A 242 3.98 -12.78 -14.90
C ASP A 242 4.20 -11.65 -15.93
N ASP A 243 3.51 -11.65 -17.05
CA ASP A 243 3.63 -10.69 -18.14
C ASP A 243 2.72 -9.45 -18.02
N ALA A 244 1.66 -9.49 -17.20
CA ALA A 244 0.73 -8.37 -17.06
C ALA A 244 1.26 -7.20 -16.22
N VAL A 245 2.37 -7.38 -15.53
CA VAL A 245 3.02 -6.34 -14.70
C VAL A 245 4.13 -5.62 -15.46
N SER A 246 4.56 -6.12 -16.64
CA SER A 246 5.67 -5.54 -17.41
C SER A 246 5.23 -4.50 -18.44
N ASP A 247 3.99 -4.58 -18.93
CA ASP A 247 3.43 -3.61 -19.86
C ASP A 247 2.25 -2.90 -19.18
N GLY A 248 2.53 -1.73 -18.59
CA GLY A 248 1.51 -0.88 -18.02
C GLY A 248 0.41 -0.65 -19.06
N LEU A 249 -0.83 -0.96 -18.67
CA LEU A 249 -2.01 -0.54 -19.42
C LEU A 249 -1.97 0.99 -19.52
N ARG A 250 -1.37 1.47 -20.60
CA ARG A 250 -1.43 2.88 -20.98
C ARG A 250 -2.84 3.14 -21.48
N CYS A 251 -3.70 3.66 -20.63
CA CYS A 251 -4.89 4.33 -21.09
C CYS A 251 -4.46 5.69 -21.68
N GLY A 252 -3.98 5.65 -22.92
CA GLY A 252 -3.67 6.85 -23.69
C GLY A 252 -4.97 7.44 -24.21
N GLN A 253 -5.47 8.47 -23.59
CA GLN A 253 -6.33 9.40 -24.32
C GLN A 253 -5.44 10.12 -25.35
N ARG A 254 -5.56 9.74 -26.60
CA ARG A 254 -5.20 10.59 -27.74
C ARG A 254 -6.45 11.31 -28.20
N GLN A 255 -6.34 12.63 -28.15
CA GLN A 255 -7.15 13.73 -28.68
C GLN A 255 -8.30 14.19 -27.82
#